data_dc3c88bea009528aa9e34c77cfec686d
#
_entry.id   dc3c88bea009528aa9e34c77cfec686d
#
_cell.length_a   1.000
_cell.length_b   1.000
_cell.length_c   1.000
_cell.angle_alpha   90.00
_cell.angle_beta   90.00
_cell.angle_gamma   90.00
#
_symmetry.space_group_name_H-M   'P 1'
#
loop_
_entity.id
_entity.type
_entity.pdbx_description
1 polymer ?
#
loop_
_entity_poly.entity_id
_entity_poly.type
_entity_poly.pdbx_seq_one_letter_code
_entity_poly.pdbx_strand_id
1 'polypeptide(L)'
;MNDIIIPAKYRRDLNNAEYQVDAAHALLENIIEPMIHCTTCEGLLREYAEQTGGDLNKAARAWMEENIDVLYAAEYAAQQLLSEAMDTLQMLPKKEVCNNA
;
A
#
# COMPACT_ATOMS: atom_id res chain seq x y z
N MET A 1 -23.90 14.32 -19.24
CA MET A 1 -22.83 13.63 -18.51
C MET A 1 -23.01 12.11 -18.60
N ASN A 2 -21.95 11.41 -18.83
CA ASN A 2 -22.03 9.95 -18.95
C ASN A 2 -21.56 9.30 -17.66
N ASP A 3 -22.50 8.84 -16.89
CA ASP A 3 -22.18 8.15 -15.65
C ASP A 3 -22.01 6.67 -15.93
N ILE A 4 -21.04 6.07 -15.24
CA ILE A 4 -20.88 4.62 -15.25
C ILE A 4 -21.92 4.04 -14.32
N ILE A 5 -22.81 3.21 -14.89
CA ILE A 5 -23.84 2.56 -14.09
C ILE A 5 -23.44 1.12 -13.83
N ILE A 6 -23.28 0.80 -12.56
CA ILE A 6 -22.96 -0.56 -12.14
C ILE A 6 -24.22 -1.18 -11.55
N PRO A 7 -24.65 -2.34 -12.05
CA PRO A 7 -25.84 -2.99 -11.50
C PRO A 7 -25.70 -3.25 -10.00
N ALA A 8 -26.83 -3.15 -9.30
CA ALA A 8 -26.82 -3.28 -7.84
C ALA A 8 -26.24 -4.60 -7.35
N LYS A 9 -26.35 -5.68 -8.13
CA LYS A 9 -25.81 -6.98 -7.75
C LYS A 9 -24.28 -7.00 -7.64
N TYR A 10 -23.60 -6.01 -8.22
CA TYR A 10 -22.15 -5.92 -8.15
C TYR A 10 -21.69 -4.95 -7.06
N ARG A 11 -22.61 -4.38 -6.29
CA ARG A 11 -22.26 -3.39 -5.28
C ARG A 11 -21.34 -3.96 -4.22
N ARG A 12 -21.55 -5.22 -3.84
CA ARG A 12 -20.67 -5.89 -2.88
C ARG A 12 -19.24 -5.93 -3.39
N ASP A 13 -19.06 -6.33 -4.66
CA ASP A 13 -17.73 -6.43 -5.25
C ASP A 13 -17.05 -5.08 -5.32
N LEU A 14 -17.81 -4.05 -5.68
CA LEU A 14 -17.27 -2.69 -5.71
C LEU A 14 -16.87 -2.21 -4.31
N ASN A 15 -17.69 -2.49 -3.31
CA ASN A 15 -17.39 -2.14 -1.94
C ASN A 15 -16.15 -2.89 -1.42
N ASN A 16 -16.01 -4.15 -1.80
CA ASN A 16 -14.82 -4.93 -1.42
C ASN A 16 -13.56 -4.37 -2.07
N ALA A 17 -13.64 -3.99 -3.34
CA ALA A 17 -12.50 -3.38 -4.03
C ALA A 17 -12.12 -2.06 -3.38
N GLU A 18 -13.09 -1.24 -3.01
CA GLU A 18 -12.85 0.02 -2.32
C GLU A 18 -12.17 -0.23 -0.97
N TYR A 19 -12.67 -1.20 -0.21
CA TYR A 19 -12.06 -1.57 1.06
C TYR A 19 -10.60 -2.01 0.88
N GLN A 20 -10.33 -2.81 -0.15
CA GLN A 20 -8.98 -3.30 -0.43
C GLN A 20 -8.03 -2.17 -0.79
N VAL A 21 -8.50 -1.20 -1.58
CA VAL A 21 -7.71 -0.01 -1.93
C VAL A 21 -7.43 0.82 -0.68
N ASP A 22 -8.44 1.02 0.15
CA ASP A 22 -8.28 1.78 1.39
C ASP A 22 -7.31 1.08 2.34
N ALA A 23 -7.39 -0.24 2.44
CA ALA A 23 -6.48 -1.01 3.29
C ALA A 23 -5.04 -0.93 2.77
N ALA A 24 -4.85 -1.02 1.47
CA ALA A 24 -3.52 -0.86 0.86
C ALA A 24 -2.96 0.53 1.11
N HIS A 25 -3.79 1.56 0.98
CA HIS A 25 -3.40 2.94 1.24
C HIS A 25 -3.01 3.13 2.71
N ALA A 26 -3.75 2.51 3.63
CA ALA A 26 -3.43 2.58 5.06
C ALA A 26 -2.07 1.94 5.36
N LEU A 27 -1.77 0.81 4.72
CA LEU A 27 -0.46 0.17 4.86
C LEU A 27 0.66 1.08 4.35
N LEU A 28 0.42 1.72 3.21
CA LEU A 28 1.40 2.62 2.62
C LEU A 28 1.65 3.83 3.53
N GLU A 29 0.60 4.49 4.00
CA GLU A 29 0.73 5.69 4.80
C GLU A 29 1.25 5.43 6.21
N ASN A 30 0.80 4.34 6.84
CA ASN A 30 1.03 4.14 8.27
C ASN A 30 2.22 3.25 8.55
N ILE A 31 2.67 2.46 7.58
CA ILE A 31 3.76 1.52 7.79
C ILE A 31 4.89 1.76 6.79
N ILE A 32 4.59 1.68 5.50
CA ILE A 32 5.64 1.71 4.46
C ILE A 32 6.34 3.06 4.39
N GLU A 33 5.60 4.15 4.26
CA GLU A 33 6.19 5.49 4.18
C GLU A 33 6.97 5.87 5.44
N PRO A 34 6.41 5.69 6.65
CA PRO A 34 7.18 6.02 7.85
C PRO A 34 8.45 5.18 7.99
N MET A 35 8.40 3.90 7.61
CA MET A 35 9.59 3.05 7.67
C MET A 35 10.66 3.48 6.68
N ILE A 36 10.27 3.82 5.46
CA ILE A 36 11.22 4.34 4.47
C ILE A 36 11.78 5.69 4.93
N HIS A 37 10.91 6.55 5.45
CA HIS A 37 11.33 7.86 5.94
C HIS A 37 12.33 7.76 7.08
N CYS A 38 12.21 6.73 7.90
CA CYS A 38 13.11 6.48 9.01
C CYS A 38 14.55 6.31 8.56
N THR A 39 14.76 5.70 7.38
CA THR A 39 16.11 5.48 6.85
C THR A 39 16.75 6.75 6.27
N THR A 40 15.93 7.78 5.99
CA THR A 40 16.39 9.02 5.38
C THR A 40 16.32 10.21 6.33
N CYS A 41 15.66 10.04 7.47
CA CYS A 41 15.50 11.12 8.45
C CYS A 41 16.57 11.01 9.52
N GLU A 42 17.53 11.91 9.48
CA GLU A 42 18.65 11.94 10.41
C GLU A 42 18.20 11.92 11.88
N GLY A 43 17.13 12.65 12.19
CA GLY A 43 16.63 12.72 13.55
C GLY A 43 16.15 11.37 14.09
N LEU A 44 15.52 10.58 13.24
CA LEU A 44 15.02 9.28 13.64
C LEU A 44 16.14 8.23 13.73
N LEU A 45 17.18 8.36 12.93
CA LEU A 45 18.30 7.46 12.96
C LEU A 45 19.23 7.68 14.14
N ARG A 46 19.11 8.82 14.82
CA ARG A 46 19.98 9.12 15.96
C ARG A 46 19.83 8.11 17.10
N GLU A 47 18.65 7.60 17.31
CA GLU A 47 18.42 6.60 18.35
C GLU A 47 19.25 5.34 18.06
N TYR A 48 19.29 4.95 16.79
CA TYR A 48 20.11 3.83 16.37
C TYR A 48 21.60 4.20 16.37
N ALA A 49 21.89 5.45 16.07
CA ALA A 49 23.27 5.93 16.04
C ALA A 49 23.92 5.80 17.42
N GLU A 50 23.20 6.05 18.49
CA GLU A 50 23.71 5.89 19.84
C GLU A 50 24.15 4.46 20.10
N GLN A 51 23.45 3.48 19.53
CA GLN A 51 23.77 2.06 19.68
C GLN A 51 24.94 1.64 18.81
N THR A 52 25.28 2.43 17.79
CA THR A 52 26.33 2.11 16.83
C THR A 52 27.51 3.08 16.89
N GLY A 53 27.67 3.77 18.02
CA GLY A 53 28.80 4.69 18.23
C GLY A 53 28.71 6.00 17.46
N GLY A 54 27.51 6.43 17.11
CA GLY A 54 27.29 7.71 16.42
C GLY A 54 27.43 7.66 14.91
N ASP A 55 27.62 6.49 14.33
CA ASP A 55 27.76 6.32 12.88
C ASP A 55 26.39 6.14 12.24
N LEU A 56 25.92 7.14 11.49
CA LEU A 56 24.60 7.11 10.87
C LEU A 56 24.47 6.03 9.79
N ASN A 57 25.56 5.70 9.10
CA ASN A 57 25.54 4.64 8.11
C ASN A 57 25.32 3.28 8.76
N LYS A 58 25.98 3.05 9.87
CA LYS A 58 25.79 1.82 10.66
C LYS A 58 24.39 1.80 11.27
N ALA A 59 23.90 2.95 11.71
CA ALA A 59 22.55 3.07 12.26
C ALA A 59 21.49 2.72 11.22
N ALA A 60 21.61 3.22 10.01
CA ALA A 60 20.68 2.92 8.93
C ALA A 60 20.71 1.43 8.59
N ARG A 61 21.88 0.83 8.57
CA ARG A 61 22.03 -0.60 8.30
C ARG A 61 21.39 -1.43 9.42
N ALA A 62 21.65 -1.06 10.67
CA ALA A 62 21.06 -1.77 11.81
C ALA A 62 19.55 -1.69 11.80
N TRP A 63 19.01 -0.50 11.51
CA TRP A 63 17.56 -0.32 11.40
C TRP A 63 16.99 -1.19 10.29
N MET A 64 17.64 -1.21 9.14
CA MET A 64 17.19 -2.00 8.01
C MET A 64 17.18 -3.50 8.33
N GLU A 65 18.27 -3.99 8.96
CA GLU A 65 18.35 -5.40 9.35
C GLU A 65 17.24 -5.82 10.29
N GLU A 66 16.85 -4.94 11.23
CA GLU A 66 15.77 -5.22 12.15
C GLU A 66 14.39 -5.18 11.52
N ASN A 67 14.19 -4.31 10.54
CA ASN A 67 12.84 -3.96 10.08
C ASN A 67 12.52 -4.40 8.65
N ILE A 68 13.52 -4.90 7.90
CA ILE A 68 13.32 -5.21 6.49
C ILE A 68 12.21 -6.24 6.26
N ASP A 69 12.09 -7.22 7.14
CA ASP A 69 11.06 -8.26 6.99
C ASP A 69 9.67 -7.68 7.15
N VAL A 70 9.51 -6.75 8.09
CA VAL A 70 8.22 -6.07 8.29
C VAL A 70 7.88 -5.21 7.08
N LEU A 71 8.88 -4.49 6.56
CA LEU A 71 8.69 -3.64 5.39
C LEU A 71 8.28 -4.47 4.17
N TYR A 72 8.97 -5.58 3.93
CA TYR A 72 8.61 -6.48 2.82
C TYR A 72 7.24 -7.08 3.00
N ALA A 73 6.88 -7.49 4.22
CA ALA A 73 5.56 -8.04 4.49
C ALA A 73 4.46 -7.01 4.23
N ALA A 74 4.67 -5.77 4.65
CA ALA A 74 3.70 -4.70 4.42
C ALA A 74 3.57 -4.37 2.94
N GLU A 75 4.69 -4.32 2.21
CA GLU A 75 4.68 -4.08 0.78
C GLU A 75 3.94 -5.20 0.04
N TYR A 76 4.24 -6.44 0.38
CA TYR A 76 3.57 -7.59 -0.24
C TYR A 76 2.06 -7.54 0.01
N ALA A 77 1.66 -7.28 1.25
CA ALA A 77 0.24 -7.19 1.59
C ALA A 77 -0.46 -6.08 0.80
N ALA A 78 0.17 -4.92 0.67
CA ALA A 78 -0.39 -3.82 -0.09
C ALA A 78 -0.54 -4.18 -1.56
N GLN A 79 0.47 -4.83 -2.14
CA GLN A 79 0.41 -5.26 -3.54
C GLN A 79 -0.69 -6.29 -3.78
N GLN A 80 -0.87 -7.23 -2.86
CA GLN A 80 -1.93 -8.23 -2.96
C GLN A 80 -3.31 -7.58 -2.91
N LEU A 81 -3.51 -6.66 -1.99
CA LEU A 81 -4.78 -5.95 -1.87
C LEU A 81 -5.10 -5.17 -3.14
N LEU A 82 -4.12 -4.47 -3.70
CA LEU A 82 -4.32 -3.70 -4.92
C LEU A 82 -4.59 -4.61 -6.12
N SER A 83 -3.87 -5.73 -6.20
CA SER A 83 -4.07 -6.70 -7.28
C SER A 83 -5.47 -7.29 -7.25
N GLU A 84 -5.94 -7.66 -6.07
CA GLU A 84 -7.30 -8.19 -5.90
C GLU A 84 -8.36 -7.15 -6.23
N ALA A 85 -8.14 -5.91 -5.81
CA ALA A 85 -9.06 -4.83 -6.15
C ALA A 85 -9.12 -4.57 -7.64
N MET A 86 -7.96 -4.59 -8.31
CA MET A 86 -7.90 -4.41 -9.76
C MET A 86 -8.62 -5.54 -10.50
N ASP A 87 -8.40 -6.78 -10.07
CA ASP A 87 -9.08 -7.93 -10.68
C ASP A 87 -10.58 -7.78 -10.54
N THR A 88 -11.06 -7.42 -9.35
CA THR A 88 -12.49 -7.22 -9.11
C THR A 88 -13.05 -6.13 -10.01
N LEU A 89 -12.35 -4.99 -10.10
CA LEU A 89 -12.81 -3.87 -10.92
C LEU A 89 -12.83 -4.21 -12.40
N GLN A 90 -11.87 -4.99 -12.87
CA GLN A 90 -11.83 -5.41 -14.27
C GLN A 90 -12.94 -6.39 -14.62
N MET A 91 -13.42 -7.14 -13.64
CA MET A 91 -14.50 -8.09 -13.85
C MET A 91 -15.88 -7.47 -13.79
N LEU A 92 -16.00 -6.23 -13.30
CA LEU A 92 -17.29 -5.57 -13.24
C LEU A 92 -17.76 -5.20 -14.64
N PRO A 93 -19.00 -5.54 -15.01
CA PRO A 93 -19.54 -5.10 -16.29
C PRO A 93 -19.70 -3.60 -16.31
N LYS A 94 -19.30 -2.99 -17.40
CA LYS A 94 -19.48 -1.57 -17.62
C LYS A 94 -20.59 -1.37 -18.63
N LYS A 95 -21.41 -0.38 -18.37
CA LYS A 95 -22.37 0.01 -19.37
C LYS A 95 -21.60 0.63 -20.53
N GLU A 96 -21.60 0.01 -21.65
CA GLU A 96 -20.95 0.62 -22.72
C GLU A 96 -21.17 0.09 -23.94
N VAL A 97 -20.94 0.20 -24.05
CA VAL A 97 -20.88 -0.19 -24.70
C VAL A 97 -21.49 -0.69 -25.63
N CYS A 98 -21.64 -0.95 -25.69
CA CYS A 98 -22.06 -1.37 -26.27
C CYS A 98 -22.83 -1.22 -26.94
N ASN A 99 -22.97 -1.20 -26.98
CA ASN A 99 -23.53 -1.21 -27.36
C ASN A 99 -23.63 -0.79 -28.20
N ASN A 100 -23.41 -0.61 -28.48
CA ASN A 100 -23.62 -0.44 -29.19
C ASN A 100 -23.79 -0.98 -29.90
N ALA A 101 -23.68 -1.15 -29.62
CA ALA A 101 -23.94 -1.84 -30.56
C ALA A 101 -24.85 -1.60 -31.39
#